data_a11fdb78cad936274c90c1d649a2dc2c
#
_entry.id   a11fdb78cad936274c90c1d649a2dc2c
#
_cell.length_a   1.000
_cell.length_b   1.000
_cell.length_c   1.000
_cell.angle_alpha   90.00
_cell.angle_beta   90.00
_cell.angle_gamma   90.00
#
_symmetry.space_group_name_H-M   'P 1'
#
loop_
_entity.id
_entity.type
_entity.pdbx_description
1 polymer ?
#
loop_
_entity_poly.entity_id
_entity_poly.type
_entity_poly.pdbx_seq_one_letter_code
_entity_poly.pdbx_strand_id
1 'polypeptide(L)'
;MSTEKNTNVTNQTDFHNDMIEIEKAENERKKTYTQDGHKHKDKTRARRLIVGAVFCFFALAGVVSIISGIFNTGAKIMDKEGEKQEYNALLTTLVMYDPLPFETPDQADTRVLLSSSVWAAIMNEDMSLYETDEYGQPLLPAIDVDKYFSKIFGTQFSLAHGTFSDQDVEFKFDEEKKVYAIPATNFPTGFAPQVEKIKTSFSEKTVTVGYLSPSTSWADTSEKTVSKYMDYIFEKQDGQFCLVAIRESDMKVELPQSSEVNQ
;
A
#
# COMPACT_ATOMS: atom_id res chain seq x y z
N MET A 1 -73.87 62.26 -76.78
CA MET A 1 -73.25 60.99 -77.28
C MET A 1 -71.95 60.75 -76.46
N SER A 2 -71.93 59.73 -75.69
CA SER A 2 -70.73 59.03 -75.23
C SER A 2 -69.73 59.78 -74.40
N THR A 3 -69.80 59.55 -73.07
CA THR A 3 -68.61 59.16 -72.26
C THR A 3 -69.08 58.73 -70.86
N GLU A 4 -69.58 57.54 -70.71
CA GLU A 4 -69.67 56.79 -69.50
C GLU A 4 -69.00 55.45 -69.68
N LYS A 5 -67.71 55.34 -69.45
CA LYS A 5 -67.03 54.04 -69.31
C LYS A 5 -65.61 54.19 -68.83
N ASN A 6 -65.30 54.80 -67.68
CA ASN A 6 -63.94 54.67 -67.15
C ASN A 6 -63.81 54.84 -65.59
N THR A 7 -64.91 54.88 -64.88
CA THR A 7 -64.81 55.04 -63.37
C THR A 7 -64.93 53.74 -62.59
N ASN A 8 -65.32 52.64 -63.19
CA ASN A 8 -65.53 51.38 -62.46
C ASN A 8 -64.33 50.42 -62.42
N VAL A 9 -63.30 50.65 -63.28
CA VAL A 9 -62.14 49.76 -63.31
C VAL A 9 -61.08 50.19 -62.25
N THR A 10 -60.97 51.47 -61.93
CA THR A 10 -59.96 51.98 -61.01
C THR A 10 -60.28 51.61 -59.52
N ASN A 11 -61.58 51.61 -59.15
CA ASN A 11 -61.99 51.24 -57.78
C ASN A 11 -61.87 49.75 -57.48
N GLN A 12 -61.88 48.89 -58.47
CA GLN A 12 -61.81 47.46 -58.23
C GLN A 12 -60.34 46.96 -58.14
N THR A 13 -59.42 47.62 -58.76
CA THR A 13 -57.97 47.36 -58.61
C THR A 13 -57.38 47.88 -57.30
N ASP A 14 -57.86 49.02 -56.81
CA ASP A 14 -57.43 49.57 -55.49
C ASP A 14 -57.95 48.69 -54.36
N PHE A 15 -59.22 48.25 -54.38
CA PHE A 15 -59.77 47.36 -53.36
C PHE A 15 -59.06 45.98 -53.32
N HIS A 16 -58.64 45.50 -54.50
CA HIS A 16 -57.93 44.23 -54.56
C HIS A 16 -56.48 44.34 -54.05
N ASN A 17 -55.81 45.48 -54.25
CA ASN A 17 -54.49 45.76 -53.73
C ASN A 17 -54.52 45.97 -52.23
N ASP A 18 -55.49 46.67 -51.66
CA ASP A 18 -55.68 46.82 -50.22
C ASP A 18 -55.94 45.50 -49.50
N MET A 19 -56.74 44.60 -50.07
CA MET A 19 -56.99 43.25 -49.57
C MET A 19 -55.71 42.41 -49.54
N ILE A 20 -54.86 42.48 -50.57
CA ILE A 20 -53.59 41.76 -50.61
C ILE A 20 -52.60 42.29 -49.58
N GLU A 21 -52.62 43.60 -49.32
CA GLU A 21 -51.73 44.20 -48.32
C GLU A 21 -52.14 43.83 -46.88
N ILE A 22 -53.48 43.84 -46.59
CA ILE A 22 -54.02 43.36 -45.34
C ILE A 22 -53.72 41.90 -45.09
N GLU A 23 -53.89 41.03 -46.07
CA GLU A 23 -53.59 39.58 -45.95
C GLU A 23 -52.07 39.32 -45.76
N LYS A 24 -51.23 40.09 -46.41
CA LYS A 24 -49.77 40.05 -46.17
C LYS A 24 -49.40 40.49 -44.76
N ALA A 25 -49.97 41.58 -44.28
CA ALA A 25 -49.74 42.08 -42.92
C ALA A 25 -50.22 41.09 -41.83
N GLU A 26 -51.35 40.41 -42.10
CA GLU A 26 -51.87 39.41 -41.19
C GLU A 26 -51.02 38.11 -41.16
N ASN A 27 -50.53 37.71 -42.32
CA ASN A 27 -49.61 36.57 -42.45
C ASN A 27 -48.21 36.84 -41.82
N GLU A 28 -47.70 38.07 -41.94
CA GLU A 28 -46.46 38.45 -41.25
C GLU A 28 -46.67 38.49 -39.71
N ARG A 29 -47.78 39.01 -39.23
CA ARG A 29 -48.13 38.95 -37.78
C ARG A 29 -48.26 37.51 -37.30
N LYS A 30 -48.89 36.62 -38.00
CA LYS A 30 -49.00 35.18 -37.67
C LYS A 30 -47.61 34.50 -37.64
N LYS A 31 -46.70 34.82 -38.59
CA LYS A 31 -45.32 34.32 -38.59
C LYS A 31 -44.54 34.80 -37.40
N THR A 32 -44.66 36.05 -36.99
CA THR A 32 -43.94 36.63 -35.85
C THR A 32 -44.42 36.00 -34.51
N TYR A 33 -45.74 35.79 -34.34
CA TYR A 33 -46.27 35.14 -33.13
C TYR A 33 -45.88 33.67 -33.03
N THR A 34 -45.77 32.92 -34.12
CA THR A 34 -45.36 31.52 -34.10
C THR A 34 -43.84 31.38 -33.86
N GLN A 35 -43.03 32.31 -34.30
CA GLN A 35 -41.59 32.24 -34.18
C GLN A 35 -41.10 32.58 -32.75
N ASP A 36 -41.75 33.50 -32.03
CA ASP A 36 -41.40 33.86 -30.65
C ASP A 36 -41.88 32.80 -29.65
N GLY A 37 -43.02 32.17 -29.85
CA GLY A 37 -43.53 31.10 -28.98
C GLY A 37 -42.68 29.82 -28.98
N HIS A 38 -42.04 29.49 -30.09
CA HIS A 38 -41.16 28.32 -30.22
C HIS A 38 -39.78 28.58 -29.64
N LYS A 39 -39.19 29.78 -29.80
CA LYS A 39 -37.86 30.09 -29.28
C LYS A 39 -37.82 30.14 -27.74
N HIS A 40 -38.90 30.51 -27.07
CA HIS A 40 -38.93 30.58 -25.59
C HIS A 40 -39.14 29.21 -24.93
N LYS A 41 -39.90 28.29 -25.57
CA LYS A 41 -40.09 26.91 -25.06
C LYS A 41 -38.84 26.05 -25.18
N ASP A 42 -38.06 26.20 -26.22
CA ASP A 42 -36.85 25.40 -26.44
C ASP A 42 -35.70 25.82 -25.50
N LYS A 43 -35.53 27.12 -25.21
CA LYS A 43 -34.52 27.58 -24.28
C LYS A 43 -34.76 27.12 -22.84
N THR A 44 -36.00 27.02 -22.38
CA THR A 44 -36.32 26.53 -21.04
C THR A 44 -36.22 25.03 -20.92
N ARG A 45 -36.56 24.28 -21.98
CA ARG A 45 -36.35 22.84 -22.03
C ARG A 45 -34.88 22.47 -22.09
N ALA A 46 -34.08 23.16 -22.90
CA ALA A 46 -32.65 22.96 -22.97
C ALA A 46 -31.94 23.27 -21.63
N ARG A 47 -32.31 24.35 -20.96
CA ARG A 47 -31.77 24.69 -19.61
C ARG A 47 -32.11 23.63 -18.58
N ARG A 48 -33.34 23.09 -18.54
CA ARG A 48 -33.73 22.00 -17.62
C ARG A 48 -33.00 20.71 -17.92
N LEU A 49 -32.75 20.38 -19.18
CA LEU A 49 -31.96 19.21 -19.57
C LEU A 49 -30.48 19.35 -19.18
N ILE A 50 -29.88 20.53 -19.37
CA ILE A 50 -28.50 20.81 -18.96
C ILE A 50 -28.35 20.71 -17.43
N VAL A 51 -29.25 21.32 -16.66
CA VAL A 51 -29.23 21.25 -15.21
C VAL A 51 -29.40 19.80 -14.73
N GLY A 52 -30.33 19.04 -15.33
CA GLY A 52 -30.52 17.62 -15.03
C GLY A 52 -29.27 16.78 -15.35
N ALA A 53 -28.63 17.02 -16.48
CA ALA A 53 -27.41 16.32 -16.90
C ALA A 53 -26.23 16.61 -15.95
N VAL A 54 -26.10 17.86 -15.49
CA VAL A 54 -25.08 18.26 -14.49
C VAL A 54 -25.33 17.58 -13.14
N PHE A 55 -26.58 17.52 -12.68
CA PHE A 55 -26.93 16.80 -11.45
C PHE A 55 -26.66 15.29 -11.56
N CYS A 56 -27.01 14.66 -12.67
CA CYS A 56 -26.70 13.25 -12.93
C CYS A 56 -25.19 12.99 -12.94
N PHE A 57 -24.42 13.90 -13.53
CA PHE A 57 -22.95 13.79 -13.55
C PHE A 57 -22.34 13.84 -12.15
N PHE A 58 -22.77 14.80 -11.31
CA PHE A 58 -22.31 14.89 -9.92
C PHE A 58 -22.79 13.71 -9.06
N ALA A 59 -23.99 13.21 -9.28
CA ALA A 59 -24.50 12.02 -8.60
C ALA A 59 -23.66 10.78 -8.96
N LEU A 60 -23.35 10.56 -10.24
CA LEU A 60 -22.48 9.48 -10.69
C LEU A 60 -21.05 9.62 -10.17
N ALA A 61 -20.49 10.83 -10.22
CA ALA A 61 -19.16 11.11 -9.67
C ALA A 61 -19.12 10.84 -8.15
N GLY A 62 -20.16 11.23 -7.42
CA GLY A 62 -20.30 10.95 -5.99
C GLY A 62 -20.36 9.46 -5.68
N VAL A 63 -21.15 8.68 -6.42
CA VAL A 63 -21.23 7.22 -6.26
C VAL A 63 -19.89 6.55 -6.57
N VAL A 64 -19.21 6.95 -7.66
CA VAL A 64 -17.88 6.43 -8.00
C VAL A 64 -16.86 6.76 -6.90
N SER A 65 -16.89 7.96 -6.33
CA SER A 65 -16.00 8.35 -5.23
C SER A 65 -16.22 7.54 -3.97
N ILE A 66 -17.48 7.24 -3.61
CA ILE A 66 -17.82 6.40 -2.44
C ILE A 66 -17.35 4.96 -2.67
N ILE A 67 -17.64 4.40 -3.83
CA ILE A 67 -17.22 3.03 -4.19
C ILE A 67 -15.69 2.93 -4.19
N SER A 68 -14.99 3.87 -4.84
CA SER A 68 -13.51 3.91 -4.84
C SER A 68 -12.93 4.07 -3.44
N GLY A 69 -13.58 4.85 -2.56
CA GLY A 69 -13.19 4.99 -1.16
C GLY A 69 -13.30 3.68 -0.38
N ILE A 70 -14.39 2.94 -0.56
CA ILE A 70 -14.61 1.65 0.11
C ILE A 70 -13.61 0.59 -0.39
N PHE A 71 -13.42 0.47 -1.70
CA PHE A 71 -12.47 -0.47 -2.28
C PHE A 71 -11.02 -0.15 -1.90
N ASN A 72 -10.60 1.13 -1.96
CA ASN A 72 -9.25 1.54 -1.54
C ASN A 72 -9.01 1.34 -0.04
N THR A 73 -10.00 1.53 0.81
CA THR A 73 -9.85 1.32 2.26
C THR A 73 -9.78 -0.16 2.59
N GLY A 74 -10.63 -0.99 1.98
CA GLY A 74 -10.61 -2.44 2.15
C GLY A 74 -9.32 -3.08 1.63
N ALA A 75 -8.87 -2.72 0.43
CA ALA A 75 -7.60 -3.19 -0.14
C ALA A 75 -6.40 -2.77 0.73
N LYS A 76 -6.36 -1.53 1.23
CA LYS A 76 -5.30 -1.06 2.13
C LYS A 76 -5.25 -1.78 3.47
N ILE A 77 -6.37 -2.27 3.99
CA ILE A 77 -6.42 -3.04 5.25
C ILE A 77 -5.89 -4.46 5.00
N MET A 78 -6.28 -5.10 3.90
CA MET A 78 -5.78 -6.42 3.53
C MET A 78 -4.30 -6.41 3.17
N ASP A 79 -3.82 -5.40 2.43
CA ASP A 79 -2.40 -5.20 2.12
C ASP A 79 -1.55 -5.01 3.38
N LYS A 80 -2.05 -4.28 4.38
CA LYS A 80 -1.31 -4.07 5.62
C LYS A 80 -1.10 -5.34 6.44
N GLU A 81 -2.07 -6.24 6.47
CA GLU A 81 -1.93 -7.49 7.22
C GLU A 81 -0.96 -8.46 6.51
N GLY A 82 -1.02 -8.54 5.19
CA GLY A 82 -0.04 -9.27 4.39
C GLY A 82 1.37 -8.68 4.54
N GLU A 83 1.49 -7.35 4.48
CA GLU A 83 2.77 -6.66 4.69
C GLU A 83 3.35 -6.90 6.09
N LYS A 84 2.53 -6.91 7.14
CA LYS A 84 2.98 -7.26 8.49
C LYS A 84 3.53 -8.69 8.58
N GLN A 85 2.88 -9.65 7.93
CA GLN A 85 3.34 -11.03 7.88
C GLN A 85 4.68 -11.16 7.14
N GLU A 86 4.87 -10.41 6.04
CA GLU A 86 6.14 -10.36 5.32
C GLU A 86 7.27 -9.83 6.21
N TYR A 87 7.05 -8.72 6.92
CA TYR A 87 8.04 -8.19 7.86
C TYR A 87 8.27 -9.09 9.08
N ASN A 88 7.24 -9.78 9.59
CA ASN A 88 7.42 -10.78 10.64
C ASN A 88 8.36 -11.89 10.16
N ALA A 89 8.13 -12.44 8.97
CA ALA A 89 8.99 -13.47 8.41
C ALA A 89 10.42 -12.97 8.15
N LEU A 90 10.55 -11.76 7.57
CA LEU A 90 11.84 -11.14 7.24
C LEU A 90 12.68 -10.88 8.49
N LEU A 91 12.06 -10.45 9.58
CA LEU A 91 12.76 -10.03 10.80
C LEU A 91 12.92 -11.15 11.84
N THR A 92 12.35 -12.35 11.60
CA THR A 92 12.33 -13.45 12.58
C THR A 92 13.72 -13.74 13.15
N THR A 93 14.71 -13.98 12.30
CA THR A 93 16.05 -14.36 12.75
C THR A 93 16.83 -13.18 13.35
N LEU A 94 16.57 -11.96 12.91
CA LEU A 94 17.21 -10.77 13.48
C LEU A 94 16.67 -10.45 14.89
N VAL A 95 15.34 -10.44 15.04
CA VAL A 95 14.65 -10.20 16.33
C VAL A 95 15.02 -11.26 17.37
N MET A 96 15.23 -12.50 16.93
CA MET A 96 15.63 -13.61 17.80
C MET A 96 16.92 -13.32 18.60
N TYR A 97 17.85 -12.58 18.00
CA TYR A 97 19.10 -12.19 18.64
C TYR A 97 19.06 -10.88 19.42
N ASP A 98 17.91 -10.23 19.49
CA ASP A 98 17.73 -8.98 20.21
C ASP A 98 18.79 -7.91 19.86
N PRO A 99 18.89 -7.47 18.60
CA PRO A 99 19.92 -6.53 18.20
C PRO A 99 19.85 -5.23 19.01
N LEU A 100 21.01 -4.70 19.39
CA LEU A 100 21.08 -3.37 19.98
C LEU A 100 20.68 -2.31 18.97
N PRO A 101 20.13 -1.16 19.41
CA PRO A 101 19.85 -0.02 18.54
C PRO A 101 21.10 0.42 17.77
N PHE A 102 20.91 0.79 16.49
CA PHE A 102 21.94 1.37 15.66
C PHE A 102 21.33 2.33 14.64
N GLU A 103 22.12 3.29 14.16
CA GLU A 103 21.69 4.28 13.16
C GLU A 103 22.11 3.91 11.74
N THR A 104 23.13 3.05 11.61
CA THR A 104 23.61 2.53 10.31
C THR A 104 24.05 1.07 10.48
N PRO A 105 23.92 0.20 9.47
CA PRO A 105 24.23 -1.24 9.58
C PRO A 105 25.68 -1.54 9.98
N ASP A 106 26.63 -0.67 9.67
CA ASP A 106 28.05 -0.79 10.08
C ASP A 106 28.28 -0.56 11.57
N GLN A 107 27.29 0.00 12.30
CA GLN A 107 27.32 0.12 13.77
C GLN A 107 26.74 -1.10 14.48
N ALA A 108 26.03 -1.96 13.74
CA ALA A 108 25.43 -3.15 14.30
C ALA A 108 26.50 -4.18 14.70
N ASP A 109 26.17 -5.02 15.66
CA ASP A 109 27.03 -6.15 16.04
C ASP A 109 27.13 -7.14 14.87
N THR A 110 28.33 -7.23 14.29
CA THR A 110 28.63 -8.09 13.12
C THR A 110 28.29 -9.55 13.41
N ARG A 111 28.46 -10.02 14.65
CA ARG A 111 28.12 -11.37 15.05
C ARG A 111 26.61 -11.61 15.00
N VAL A 112 25.81 -10.66 15.45
CA VAL A 112 24.35 -10.72 15.39
C VAL A 112 23.91 -10.75 13.92
N LEU A 113 24.48 -9.89 13.08
CA LEU A 113 24.17 -9.86 11.65
C LEU A 113 24.53 -11.17 10.97
N LEU A 114 25.70 -11.73 11.25
CA LEU A 114 26.16 -13.00 10.70
C LEU A 114 25.26 -14.17 11.15
N SER A 115 25.07 -14.33 12.46
CA SER A 115 24.26 -15.41 13.02
C SER A 115 22.83 -15.38 12.51
N SER A 116 22.21 -14.20 12.48
CA SER A 116 20.84 -14.04 11.97
C SER A 116 20.72 -14.39 10.49
N SER A 117 21.74 -14.06 9.67
CA SER A 117 21.76 -14.35 8.24
C SER A 117 22.00 -15.84 7.95
N VAL A 118 22.90 -16.49 8.70
CA VAL A 118 23.13 -17.94 8.60
C VAL A 118 21.84 -18.70 8.97
N TRP A 119 21.20 -18.35 10.08
CA TRP A 119 19.93 -18.97 10.46
C TRP A 119 18.79 -18.68 9.48
N ALA A 120 18.77 -17.48 8.87
CA ALA A 120 17.79 -17.19 7.82
C ALA A 120 18.00 -18.09 6.59
N ALA A 121 19.24 -18.38 6.22
CA ALA A 121 19.53 -19.32 5.15
C ALA A 121 19.12 -20.77 5.55
N ILE A 122 19.49 -21.24 6.74
CA ILE A 122 19.15 -22.57 7.24
C ILE A 122 17.62 -22.80 7.27
N MET A 123 16.83 -21.77 7.67
CA MET A 123 15.39 -21.88 7.76
C MET A 123 14.68 -21.90 6.40
N ASN A 124 15.26 -21.31 5.39
CA ASN A 124 14.60 -21.09 4.11
C ASN A 124 15.16 -21.92 2.96
N GLU A 125 16.34 -22.53 3.13
CA GLU A 125 16.93 -23.42 2.13
C GLU A 125 16.73 -24.90 2.54
N ASP A 126 16.67 -25.77 1.54
CA ASP A 126 16.63 -27.21 1.80
C ASP A 126 18.05 -27.74 2.01
N MET A 127 18.44 -27.92 3.27
CA MET A 127 19.78 -28.37 3.65
C MET A 127 20.13 -29.75 3.08
N SER A 128 19.17 -30.56 2.68
CA SER A 128 19.41 -31.88 2.07
C SER A 128 19.97 -31.83 0.65
N LEU A 129 19.88 -30.66 0.00
CA LEU A 129 20.37 -30.44 -1.36
C LEU A 129 21.85 -30.01 -1.40
N TYR A 130 22.42 -29.66 -0.24
CA TYR A 130 23.82 -29.25 -0.16
C TYR A 130 24.76 -30.44 -0.02
N GLU A 131 25.99 -30.27 -0.51
CA GLU A 131 27.06 -31.22 -0.24
C GLU A 131 27.31 -31.31 1.27
N THR A 132 27.86 -32.45 1.72
CA THR A 132 28.20 -32.67 3.12
C THR A 132 29.70 -32.85 3.32
N ASP A 133 30.17 -32.48 4.51
CA ASP A 133 31.54 -32.78 4.91
C ASP A 133 31.71 -34.27 5.31
N GLU A 134 32.92 -34.62 5.79
CA GLU A 134 33.25 -35.99 6.24
C GLU A 134 32.45 -36.44 7.47
N TYR A 135 31.80 -35.49 8.21
CA TYR A 135 30.95 -35.76 9.38
C TYR A 135 29.49 -35.77 9.02
N GLY A 136 29.13 -35.59 7.73
CA GLY A 136 27.75 -35.51 7.26
C GLY A 136 27.08 -34.18 7.52
N GLN A 137 27.81 -33.11 7.83
CA GLN A 137 27.28 -31.75 8.02
C GLN A 137 27.07 -31.07 6.66
N PRO A 138 25.88 -30.49 6.39
CA PRO A 138 25.66 -29.73 5.18
C PRO A 138 26.63 -28.54 5.05
N LEU A 139 27.12 -28.31 3.85
CA LEU A 139 28.04 -27.21 3.52
C LEU A 139 27.24 -26.06 2.89
N LEU A 140 26.85 -25.08 3.69
CA LEU A 140 26.07 -23.92 3.25
C LEU A 140 27.00 -22.88 2.61
N PRO A 141 26.86 -22.53 1.32
CA PRO A 141 27.67 -21.51 0.68
C PRO A 141 27.46 -20.10 1.28
N ALA A 142 28.52 -19.34 1.43
CA ALA A 142 28.48 -17.96 1.89
C ALA A 142 27.54 -17.09 1.03
N ILE A 143 27.48 -17.34 -0.29
CA ILE A 143 26.60 -16.61 -1.21
C ILE A 143 25.10 -16.77 -0.86
N ASP A 144 24.69 -17.93 -0.32
CA ASP A 144 23.32 -18.14 0.12
C ASP A 144 23.06 -17.37 1.43
N VAL A 145 24.04 -17.26 2.32
CA VAL A 145 23.96 -16.39 3.51
C VAL A 145 23.86 -14.92 3.11
N ASP A 146 24.69 -14.45 2.16
CA ASP A 146 24.65 -13.10 1.62
C ASP A 146 23.30 -12.74 0.97
N LYS A 147 22.66 -13.71 0.33
CA LYS A 147 21.30 -13.55 -0.23
C LYS A 147 20.29 -13.16 0.85
N TYR A 148 20.34 -13.77 2.02
CA TYR A 148 19.42 -13.46 3.12
C TYR A 148 19.80 -12.16 3.83
N PHE A 149 21.10 -11.89 4.01
CA PHE A 149 21.57 -10.60 4.50
C PHE A 149 21.08 -9.45 3.60
N SER A 150 21.30 -9.58 2.29
CA SER A 150 20.95 -8.53 1.32
C SER A 150 19.43 -8.29 1.20
N LYS A 151 18.58 -9.28 1.50
CA LYS A 151 17.11 -9.09 1.59
C LYS A 151 16.72 -8.08 2.67
N ILE A 152 17.50 -8.00 3.76
CA ILE A 152 17.23 -7.11 4.89
C ILE A 152 17.97 -5.79 4.70
N PHE A 153 19.29 -5.82 4.46
CA PHE A 153 20.18 -4.66 4.51
C PHE A 153 20.52 -4.08 3.13
N GLY A 154 20.05 -4.72 2.05
CA GLY A 154 20.41 -4.32 0.68
C GLY A 154 21.81 -4.77 0.26
N THR A 155 22.25 -4.31 -0.92
CA THR A 155 23.53 -4.70 -1.52
C THR A 155 24.65 -3.68 -1.26
N GLN A 156 24.38 -2.59 -0.57
CA GLN A 156 25.37 -1.54 -0.27
C GLN A 156 26.29 -1.92 0.89
N PHE A 157 25.85 -2.85 1.71
CA PHE A 157 26.62 -3.38 2.84
C PHE A 157 27.08 -4.81 2.52
N SER A 158 28.23 -5.19 3.04
CA SER A 158 28.76 -6.55 2.92
C SER A 158 28.85 -7.20 4.29
N LEU A 159 28.44 -8.47 4.34
CA LEU A 159 28.54 -9.27 5.55
C LEU A 159 29.98 -9.76 5.73
N ALA A 160 30.52 -9.62 6.94
CA ALA A 160 31.79 -10.19 7.29
C ALA A 160 31.64 -11.67 7.69
N HIS A 161 32.13 -12.58 6.86
CA HIS A 161 32.08 -14.01 7.14
C HIS A 161 33.19 -14.45 8.08
N GLY A 162 32.93 -15.48 8.88
CA GLY A 162 33.88 -16.09 9.79
C GLY A 162 33.23 -17.18 10.63
N THR A 163 34.07 -17.98 11.30
CA THR A 163 33.62 -18.97 12.28
C THR A 163 32.98 -18.26 13.49
N PHE A 164 31.85 -18.72 13.93
CA PHE A 164 31.17 -18.18 15.12
C PHE A 164 30.56 -19.31 15.95
N SER A 165 30.27 -19.03 17.22
CA SER A 165 29.55 -19.96 18.09
C SER A 165 28.19 -19.39 18.45
N ASP A 166 27.17 -20.23 18.44
CA ASP A 166 25.82 -19.94 18.87
C ASP A 166 25.29 -21.04 19.79
N GLN A 167 24.82 -20.67 20.98
CA GLN A 167 24.32 -21.62 22.00
C GLN A 167 25.24 -22.85 22.22
N ASP A 168 26.55 -22.59 22.41
CA ASP A 168 27.61 -23.61 22.62
C ASP A 168 27.90 -24.51 21.40
N VAL A 169 27.34 -24.20 20.23
CA VAL A 169 27.58 -24.88 18.98
C VAL A 169 28.41 -24.01 18.04
N GLU A 170 29.47 -24.56 17.46
CA GLU A 170 30.37 -23.86 16.56
C GLU A 170 29.95 -24.05 15.10
N PHE A 171 29.74 -22.94 14.38
CA PHE A 171 29.54 -22.86 12.95
C PHE A 171 30.87 -22.54 12.28
N LYS A 172 31.55 -23.56 11.72
CA LYS A 172 32.85 -23.40 11.12
C LYS A 172 32.73 -22.82 9.69
N PHE A 173 33.50 -21.78 9.44
CA PHE A 173 33.65 -21.20 8.11
C PHE A 173 34.92 -21.62 7.43
N ASP A 174 34.84 -22.24 6.28
CA ASP A 174 35.97 -22.54 5.40
C ASP A 174 36.19 -21.36 4.47
N GLU A 175 37.31 -20.64 4.70
CA GLU A 175 37.64 -19.45 3.92
C GLU A 175 38.02 -19.74 2.48
N GLU A 176 38.61 -20.93 2.20
CA GLU A 176 38.99 -21.32 0.85
C GLU A 176 37.79 -21.69 0.00
N LYS A 177 36.89 -22.49 0.57
CA LYS A 177 35.67 -22.96 -0.12
C LYS A 177 34.54 -21.99 -0.03
N LYS A 178 34.59 -21.00 0.89
CA LYS A 178 33.50 -20.05 1.19
C LYS A 178 32.19 -20.75 1.57
N VAL A 179 32.28 -21.71 2.49
CA VAL A 179 31.15 -22.49 2.99
C VAL A 179 31.13 -22.54 4.53
N TYR A 180 29.97 -22.68 5.08
CA TYR A 180 29.74 -23.01 6.49
C TYR A 180 29.43 -24.48 6.65
N ALA A 181 30.10 -25.19 7.53
CA ALA A 181 29.69 -26.51 7.99
C ALA A 181 28.56 -26.31 9.03
N ILE A 182 27.36 -26.81 8.71
CA ILE A 182 26.16 -26.63 9.54
C ILE A 182 26.05 -27.81 10.49
N PRO A 183 26.26 -27.60 11.81
CA PRO A 183 26.17 -28.67 12.79
C PRO A 183 24.71 -29.11 13.00
N ALA A 184 24.54 -30.38 13.42
CA ALA A 184 23.22 -30.85 13.86
C ALA A 184 22.86 -30.18 15.19
N THR A 185 22.01 -29.19 15.14
CA THR A 185 21.58 -28.42 16.33
C THR A 185 20.11 -28.05 16.22
N ASN A 186 19.53 -27.69 17.37
CA ASN A 186 18.18 -27.15 17.39
C ASN A 186 18.19 -25.68 17.00
N PHE A 187 17.04 -25.20 16.52
CA PHE A 187 16.81 -23.79 16.27
C PHE A 187 16.95 -23.01 17.59
N PRO A 188 17.68 -21.89 17.61
CA PRO A 188 17.87 -21.13 18.85
C PRO A 188 16.56 -20.57 19.39
N THR A 189 16.46 -20.57 20.72
CA THR A 189 15.35 -19.93 21.41
C THR A 189 15.66 -18.46 21.66
N GLY A 190 14.81 -17.59 21.15
CA GLY A 190 14.93 -16.14 21.31
C GLY A 190 13.58 -15.46 21.22
N PHE A 191 13.61 -14.14 21.07
CA PHE A 191 12.37 -13.39 20.83
C PHE A 191 11.79 -13.72 19.46
N ALA A 192 10.44 -13.65 19.36
CA ALA A 192 9.75 -13.69 18.07
C ALA A 192 9.18 -12.31 17.75
N PRO A 193 9.20 -11.88 16.48
CA PRO A 193 8.63 -10.61 16.09
C PRO A 193 7.10 -10.65 16.05
N GLN A 194 6.48 -9.55 16.45
CA GLN A 194 5.10 -9.23 16.20
C GLN A 194 5.03 -7.82 15.65
N VAL A 195 4.81 -7.69 14.35
CA VAL A 195 4.67 -6.38 13.73
C VAL A 195 3.34 -5.75 14.13
N GLU A 196 3.42 -4.66 14.90
CA GLU A 196 2.25 -3.93 15.38
C GLU A 196 1.81 -2.87 14.37
N LYS A 197 2.76 -2.12 13.84
CA LYS A 197 2.45 -0.96 13.01
C LYS A 197 3.48 -0.78 11.91
N ILE A 198 3.00 -0.40 10.72
CA ILE A 198 3.83 0.03 9.60
C ILE A 198 3.41 1.45 9.19
N LYS A 199 4.34 2.38 9.26
CA LYS A 199 4.22 3.74 8.73
C LYS A 199 5.05 3.82 7.46
N THR A 200 4.45 4.20 6.35
CA THR A 200 5.13 4.32 5.07
C THR A 200 5.09 5.76 4.59
N SER A 201 6.26 6.29 4.22
CA SER A 201 6.42 7.52 3.47
C SER A 201 6.97 7.22 2.07
N PHE A 202 7.31 8.26 1.30
CA PHE A 202 7.78 8.07 -0.08
C PHE A 202 9.12 7.29 -0.16
N SER A 203 10.01 7.52 0.77
CA SER A 203 11.38 6.96 0.78
C SER A 203 11.71 6.11 2.02
N GLU A 204 10.82 6.08 3.02
CA GLU A 204 11.07 5.46 4.30
C GLU A 204 9.87 4.65 4.77
N LYS A 205 10.14 3.53 5.45
CA LYS A 205 9.15 2.77 6.22
C LYS A 205 9.66 2.60 7.65
N THR A 206 8.79 2.91 8.62
CA THR A 206 9.02 2.55 10.02
C THR A 206 8.13 1.37 10.36
N VAL A 207 8.74 0.25 10.74
CA VAL A 207 8.06 -0.97 11.18
C VAL A 207 8.24 -1.10 12.69
N THR A 208 7.17 -0.89 13.45
CA THR A 208 7.17 -1.08 14.92
C THR A 208 6.95 -2.55 15.23
N VAL A 209 7.91 -3.18 15.88
CA VAL A 209 7.95 -4.60 16.20
C VAL A 209 7.89 -4.82 17.70
N GLY A 210 6.90 -5.58 18.16
CA GLY A 210 6.84 -6.13 19.51
C GLY A 210 7.71 -7.39 19.60
N TYR A 211 8.45 -7.52 20.67
CA TYR A 211 9.30 -8.67 20.98
C TYR A 211 8.54 -9.64 21.88
N LEU A 212 8.04 -10.72 21.29
CA LEU A 212 7.38 -11.77 22.06
C LEU A 212 8.42 -12.61 22.77
N SER A 213 8.28 -12.72 24.11
CA SER A 213 9.16 -13.56 24.93
C SER A 213 9.08 -15.02 24.48
N PRO A 214 10.21 -15.76 24.53
CA PRO A 214 10.18 -17.20 24.33
C PRO A 214 9.28 -17.85 25.39
N SER A 215 8.39 -18.77 24.98
CA SER A 215 7.56 -19.52 25.91
C SER A 215 8.43 -20.45 26.74
N THR A 216 8.39 -20.33 28.06
CA THR A 216 8.98 -21.32 28.95
C THR A 216 8.11 -22.57 28.93
N SER A 217 8.65 -23.69 28.48
CA SER A 217 7.92 -24.92 28.13
C SER A 217 7.13 -25.61 29.27
N TRP A 218 7.21 -25.14 30.49
CA TRP A 218 6.48 -25.70 31.65
C TRP A 218 5.29 -24.84 32.11
N ALA A 219 5.13 -23.62 31.53
CA ALA A 219 4.00 -22.72 31.80
C ALA A 219 3.07 -22.69 30.57
N ASP A 220 2.35 -23.76 30.33
CA ASP A 220 1.54 -24.02 29.12
C ASP A 220 0.28 -23.14 28.98
N THR A 221 0.18 -22.04 29.71
CA THR A 221 -0.97 -21.13 29.72
C THR A 221 -0.63 -19.65 29.59
N SER A 222 0.64 -19.28 29.46
CA SER A 222 0.98 -17.87 29.31
C SER A 222 0.83 -17.44 27.85
N GLU A 223 -0.13 -16.56 27.60
CA GLU A 223 -0.15 -15.72 26.40
C GLU A 223 1.25 -15.15 26.17
N LYS A 224 1.78 -15.31 24.95
CA LYS A 224 3.06 -14.69 24.61
C LYS A 224 2.96 -13.21 24.85
N THR A 225 3.68 -12.71 25.83
CA THR A 225 3.65 -11.30 26.20
C THR A 225 4.73 -10.55 25.45
N VAL A 226 4.40 -9.35 24.99
CA VAL A 226 5.38 -8.43 24.41
C VAL A 226 6.25 -7.88 25.52
N SER A 227 7.57 -8.04 25.42
CA SER A 227 8.55 -7.55 26.39
C SER A 227 8.96 -6.12 26.14
N LYS A 228 9.08 -5.73 24.89
CA LYS A 228 9.45 -4.37 24.42
C LYS A 228 9.03 -4.14 22.99
N TYR A 229 9.05 -2.88 22.56
CA TYR A 229 8.85 -2.47 21.18
C TYR A 229 10.09 -1.79 20.64
N MET A 230 10.44 -2.10 19.38
CA MET A 230 11.52 -1.46 18.64
C MET A 230 11.00 -0.98 17.28
N ASP A 231 11.53 0.13 16.81
CA ASP A 231 11.24 0.68 15.49
C ASP A 231 12.37 0.33 14.52
N TYR A 232 12.04 -0.44 13.48
CA TYR A 232 12.90 -0.81 12.39
C TYR A 232 12.70 0.17 11.24
N ILE A 233 13.74 0.91 10.89
CA ILE A 233 13.70 1.95 9.87
C ILE A 233 14.27 1.40 8.56
N PHE A 234 13.41 1.36 7.54
CA PHE A 234 13.78 0.93 6.21
C PHE A 234 13.80 2.11 5.26
N GLU A 235 14.85 2.26 4.49
CA GLU A 235 14.95 3.26 3.42
C GLU A 235 14.90 2.60 2.05
N LYS A 236 14.36 3.33 1.08
CA LYS A 236 14.22 2.85 -0.29
C LYS A 236 15.55 2.97 -1.02
N GLN A 237 16.15 1.83 -1.37
CA GLN A 237 17.39 1.69 -2.12
C GLN A 237 17.09 0.86 -3.38
N ASP A 238 17.39 1.40 -4.56
CA ASP A 238 17.17 0.74 -5.86
C ASP A 238 15.77 0.13 -6.06
N GLY A 239 14.75 0.78 -5.46
CA GLY A 239 13.35 0.33 -5.55
C GLY A 239 12.90 -0.62 -4.45
N GLN A 240 13.81 -1.15 -3.63
CA GLN A 240 13.55 -2.03 -2.49
C GLN A 240 13.72 -1.27 -1.16
N PHE A 241 12.97 -1.67 -0.14
CA PHE A 241 13.13 -1.13 1.21
C PHE A 241 14.14 -1.97 1.99
N CYS A 242 15.26 -1.34 2.38
CA CYS A 242 16.37 -1.97 3.11
C CYS A 242 16.45 -1.39 4.52
N LEU A 243 16.73 -2.22 5.51
CA LEU A 243 16.90 -1.83 6.91
C LEU A 243 18.17 -1.00 7.07
N VAL A 244 18.02 0.22 7.59
CA VAL A 244 19.14 1.14 7.83
C VAL A 244 19.37 1.42 9.30
N ALA A 245 18.32 1.39 10.15
CA ALA A 245 18.44 1.66 11.56
C ALA A 245 17.46 0.86 12.41
N ILE A 246 17.82 0.64 13.68
CA ILE A 246 16.93 0.10 14.71
C ILE A 246 16.95 1.07 15.88
N ARG A 247 15.78 1.50 16.36
CA ARG A 247 15.64 2.45 17.47
C ARG A 247 14.66 1.93 18.51
N GLU A 248 14.75 2.44 19.74
CA GLU A 248 13.71 2.23 20.72
C GLU A 248 12.40 2.87 20.24
N SER A 249 11.28 2.17 20.43
CA SER A 249 9.97 2.71 20.04
C SER A 249 9.34 3.52 21.18
N ASP A 250 8.59 4.57 20.81
CA ASP A 250 7.75 5.31 21.75
C ASP A 250 6.56 4.48 22.28
N MET A 251 6.26 3.34 21.66
CA MET A 251 5.20 2.43 22.10
C MET A 251 5.61 1.75 23.41
N LYS A 252 4.71 1.76 24.40
CA LYS A 252 4.95 1.17 25.71
C LYS A 252 4.20 -0.15 25.85
N VAL A 253 4.82 -1.08 26.57
CA VAL A 253 4.19 -2.34 26.96
C VAL A 253 3.11 -2.05 28.00
N GLU A 254 1.88 -2.47 27.75
CA GLU A 254 0.83 -2.45 28.76
C GLU A 254 1.10 -3.59 29.77
N LEU A 255 1.48 -3.23 30.97
CA LEU A 255 1.62 -4.20 32.05
C LEU A 255 0.21 -4.71 32.43
N PRO A 256 0.01 -6.02 32.59
CA PRO A 256 -1.26 -6.54 33.07
C PRO A 256 -1.55 -5.90 34.43
N GLN A 257 -2.71 -5.24 34.52
CA GLN A 257 -3.17 -4.69 35.81
C GLN A 257 -3.29 -5.85 36.79
N SER A 258 -2.47 -5.83 37.86
CA SER A 258 -2.64 -6.73 38.98
C SER A 258 -4.07 -6.54 39.49
N SER A 259 -4.94 -7.52 39.30
CA SER A 259 -6.22 -7.56 40.01
C SER A 259 -5.92 -7.52 41.48
N GLU A 260 -6.20 -6.38 42.14
CA GLU A 260 -6.20 -6.28 43.58
C GLU A 260 -7.10 -7.39 44.11
N VAL A 261 -6.48 -8.36 44.73
CA VAL A 261 -7.18 -9.36 45.54
C VAL A 261 -7.70 -8.60 46.77
N ASN A 262 -8.95 -8.14 46.71
CA ASN A 262 -9.67 -7.70 47.89
C ASN A 262 -9.81 -8.88 48.85
N GLN A 263 -9.06 -8.81 49.93
CA GLN A 263 -9.25 -9.64 51.12
C GLN A 263 -10.48 -9.19 51.90
#